data_fcf93f81c47d424c75ec9622ada6ff4f
#
_entry.id   fcf93f81c47d424c75ec9622ada6ff4f
#
_cell.length_a   1.000
_cell.length_b   1.000
_cell.length_c   1.000
_cell.angle_alpha   90.00
_cell.angle_beta   90.00
_cell.angle_gamma   90.00
#
_symmetry.space_group_name_H-M   'P 1'
#
loop_
_entity.id
_entity.type
_entity.pdbx_description
1 polymer ?
#
loop_
_entity_poly.entity_id
_entity_poly.type
_entity_poly.pdbx_seq_one_letter_code
_entity_poly.pdbx_strand_id
1 'polypeptide(L)'
;MKKRIKWNPRFITSLFIAFMCTLNCMAQNVIKGSVNDGSGEPLPGVSVAVKGTTSGTITDLDGKFSINARNNDVLIFSYVGMNTQDIKVNNQRFTSVTM
;
A
#
# COMPACT_ATOMS: atom_id res chain seq x y z
N MET A 1 14.96 -38.38 -42.69
CA MET A 1 13.59 -37.97 -42.35
C MET A 1 13.62 -36.90 -41.26
N LYS A 2 13.21 -35.74 -41.58
CA LYS A 2 13.12 -34.66 -40.61
C LYS A 2 11.88 -34.83 -39.75
N LYS A 3 12.05 -35.20 -38.48
CA LYS A 3 10.97 -35.16 -37.53
C LYS A 3 10.59 -33.70 -37.26
N ARG A 4 9.43 -33.29 -37.73
CA ARG A 4 8.86 -32.03 -37.35
C ARG A 4 8.39 -32.14 -35.89
N ILE A 5 9.00 -31.41 -35.04
CA ILE A 5 8.51 -31.22 -33.65
C ILE A 5 7.22 -30.37 -33.76
N LYS A 6 6.10 -31.01 -33.55
CA LYS A 6 4.84 -30.29 -33.45
C LYS A 6 4.77 -29.61 -32.08
N TRP A 7 5.05 -28.34 -32.05
CA TRP A 7 4.81 -27.54 -30.90
C TRP A 7 3.30 -27.35 -30.73
N ASN A 8 2.76 -27.91 -29.67
CA ASN A 8 1.35 -27.75 -29.37
C ASN A 8 1.14 -26.33 -28.84
N PRO A 9 0.40 -25.45 -29.53
CA PRO A 9 0.17 -24.09 -29.07
C PRO A 9 -0.57 -24.02 -27.72
N ARG A 10 -1.23 -25.12 -27.34
CA ARG A 10 -1.88 -25.26 -26.05
C ARG A 10 -0.90 -25.29 -24.88
N PHE A 11 0.28 -25.88 -25.04
CA PHE A 11 1.32 -25.93 -24.02
C PHE A 11 2.00 -24.57 -23.83
N ILE A 12 2.22 -23.84 -24.91
CA ILE A 12 2.87 -22.53 -24.89
C ILE A 12 1.93 -21.50 -24.23
N THR A 13 0.64 -21.53 -24.53
CA THR A 13 -0.35 -20.63 -23.92
C THR A 13 -0.53 -20.92 -22.43
N SER A 14 -0.53 -22.18 -22.01
CA SER A 14 -0.62 -22.57 -20.61
C SER A 14 0.61 -22.14 -19.82
N LEU A 15 1.79 -22.27 -20.39
CA LEU A 15 3.06 -21.83 -19.76
C LEU A 15 3.11 -20.30 -19.61
N PHE A 16 2.60 -19.58 -20.60
CA PHE A 16 2.54 -18.12 -20.59
C PHE A 16 1.56 -17.59 -19.53
N ILE A 17 0.40 -18.22 -19.39
CA ILE A 17 -0.57 -17.88 -18.35
C ILE A 17 -0.03 -18.18 -16.95
N ALA A 18 0.67 -19.30 -16.77
CA ALA A 18 1.32 -19.62 -15.50
C ALA A 18 2.42 -18.62 -15.13
N PHE A 19 3.15 -18.12 -16.11
CA PHE A 19 4.18 -17.09 -15.89
C PHE A 19 3.57 -15.74 -15.52
N MET A 20 2.44 -15.37 -16.12
CA MET A 20 1.72 -14.14 -15.78
C MET A 20 1.13 -14.18 -14.36
N CYS A 21 0.72 -15.34 -13.87
CA CYS A 21 0.21 -15.49 -12.50
C CYS A 21 1.29 -15.29 -11.42
N THR A 22 2.55 -15.54 -11.73
CA THR A 22 3.64 -15.38 -10.75
C THR A 22 4.04 -13.92 -10.52
N LEU A 23 3.69 -13.00 -11.43
CA LEU A 23 3.98 -11.56 -11.30
C LEU A 23 3.03 -10.84 -10.34
N ASN A 24 1.92 -11.47 -9.94
CA ASN A 24 0.92 -10.87 -9.05
C ASN A 24 1.14 -11.18 -7.57
N CYS A 25 2.24 -11.83 -7.19
CA CYS A 25 2.52 -12.20 -5.81
C CYS A 25 2.98 -11.06 -4.90
N MET A 26 3.13 -9.85 -5.44
CA MET A 26 3.48 -8.66 -4.65
C MET A 26 2.25 -7.77 -4.45
N ALA A 27 1.20 -8.32 -3.88
CA ALA A 27 0.02 -7.54 -3.53
C ALA A 27 0.35 -6.58 -2.39
N GLN A 28 0.50 -5.30 -2.71
CA GLN A 28 0.54 -4.24 -1.71
C GLN A 28 -0.89 -4.03 -1.19
N ASN A 29 -1.05 -4.05 0.12
CA ASN A 29 -2.32 -3.77 0.74
C ASN A 29 -2.56 -2.27 0.81
N VAL A 30 -3.75 -1.83 0.39
CA VAL A 30 -4.19 -0.45 0.57
C VAL A 30 -4.64 -0.28 2.01
N ILE A 31 -4.00 0.63 2.72
CA ILE A 31 -4.36 0.99 4.09
C ILE A 31 -5.09 2.32 4.06
N LYS A 32 -6.29 2.31 4.59
CA LYS A 32 -7.11 3.50 4.75
C LYS A 32 -7.15 3.89 6.21
N GLY A 33 -7.20 5.19 6.46
CA GLY A 33 -7.27 5.67 7.83
C GLY A 33 -7.77 7.09 7.92
N SER A 34 -7.86 7.57 9.13
CA SER A 34 -8.22 8.96 9.42
C SER A 34 -7.28 9.53 10.48
N VAL A 35 -7.01 10.83 10.37
CA VAL A 35 -6.20 11.56 11.33
C VAL A 35 -7.05 12.65 11.97
N ASN A 36 -7.09 12.66 13.29
CA ASN A 36 -7.82 13.65 14.07
C ASN A 36 -6.85 14.37 15.01
N ASP A 37 -7.23 15.56 15.46
CA ASP A 37 -6.50 16.27 16.51
C ASP A 37 -6.89 15.76 17.92
N GLY A 38 -6.30 16.34 18.96
CA GLY A 38 -6.59 15.95 20.34
C GLY A 38 -8.05 16.23 20.79
N SER A 39 -8.78 17.06 20.07
CA SER A 39 -10.20 17.34 20.34
C SER A 39 -11.16 16.49 19.50
N GLY A 40 -10.63 15.60 18.64
CA GLY A 40 -11.42 14.71 17.80
C GLY A 40 -11.82 15.30 16.46
N GLU A 41 -11.34 16.49 16.11
CA GLU A 41 -11.59 17.09 14.80
C GLU A 41 -10.66 16.54 13.73
N PRO A 42 -11.17 16.33 12.50
CA PRO A 42 -10.31 15.83 11.42
C PRO A 42 -9.21 16.84 11.05
N LEU A 43 -8.01 16.32 10.82
CA LEU A 43 -6.86 17.13 10.39
C LEU A 43 -6.59 16.94 8.91
N PRO A 44 -6.94 17.92 8.06
CA PRO A 44 -6.52 17.90 6.65
C PRO A 44 -5.06 18.33 6.50
N GLY A 45 -4.41 17.85 5.44
CA GLY A 45 -3.05 18.26 5.11
C GLY A 45 -1.94 17.57 5.92
N VAL A 46 -2.26 16.51 6.66
CA VAL A 46 -1.26 15.71 7.37
C VAL A 46 -0.50 14.86 6.36
N SER A 47 0.82 14.92 6.42
CA SER A 47 1.68 14.09 5.58
C SER A 47 1.80 12.68 6.17
N VAL A 48 1.48 11.69 5.36
CA VAL A 48 1.58 10.26 5.70
C VAL A 48 2.58 9.62 4.75
N ALA A 49 3.63 9.03 5.28
CA ALA A 49 4.67 8.40 4.46
C ALA A 49 5.00 7.02 5.01
N VAL A 50 5.43 6.13 4.12
CA VAL A 50 5.93 4.80 4.52
C VAL A 50 7.43 4.90 4.72
N LYS A 51 7.90 4.59 5.93
CA LYS A 51 9.32 4.65 6.29
C LYS A 51 10.15 3.74 5.37
N GLY A 52 11.25 4.30 4.88
CA GLY A 52 12.16 3.56 4.00
C GLY A 52 11.74 3.50 2.53
N THR A 53 10.65 4.17 2.17
CA THR A 53 10.16 4.25 0.77
C THR A 53 9.89 5.69 0.39
N THR A 54 9.61 5.91 -0.91
CA THR A 54 9.16 7.20 -1.43
C THR A 54 7.63 7.31 -1.48
N SER A 55 6.92 6.28 -1.02
CA SER A 55 5.46 6.29 -0.99
C SER A 55 4.94 7.20 0.10
N GLY A 56 4.03 8.11 -0.26
CA GLY A 56 3.42 9.03 0.68
C GLY A 56 2.12 9.58 0.16
N THR A 57 1.33 10.14 1.06
CA THR A 57 0.06 10.79 0.74
C THR A 57 -0.21 11.91 1.74
N ILE A 58 -1.29 12.65 1.51
CA ILE A 58 -1.73 13.74 2.37
C ILE A 58 -3.19 13.52 2.69
N THR A 59 -3.60 13.77 3.94
CA THR A 59 -5.00 13.65 4.34
C THR A 59 -5.88 14.68 3.61
N ASP A 60 -7.10 14.28 3.29
CA ASP A 60 -8.10 15.14 2.67
C ASP A 60 -8.80 16.07 3.69
N LEU A 61 -9.81 16.79 3.25
CA LEU A 61 -10.57 17.72 4.10
C LEU A 61 -11.25 17.03 5.28
N ASP A 62 -11.54 15.75 5.15
CA ASP A 62 -12.14 14.94 6.22
C ASP A 62 -11.09 14.25 7.10
N GLY A 63 -9.81 14.54 6.89
CA GLY A 63 -8.72 13.92 7.61
C GLY A 63 -8.45 12.47 7.22
N LYS A 64 -8.99 12.02 6.10
CA LYS A 64 -8.86 10.64 5.62
C LYS A 64 -7.69 10.50 4.66
N PHE A 65 -7.03 9.33 4.71
CA PHE A 65 -5.93 9.02 3.82
C PHE A 65 -6.05 7.58 3.30
N SER A 66 -5.39 7.33 2.18
CA SER A 66 -5.24 6.00 1.60
C SER A 66 -3.81 5.86 1.11
N ILE A 67 -3.11 4.82 1.54
CA ILE A 67 -1.71 4.60 1.22
C ILE A 67 -1.45 3.11 1.00
N ASN A 68 -0.57 2.80 0.05
CA ASN A 68 -0.12 1.43 -0.18
C ASN A 68 1.03 1.11 0.76
N ALA A 69 0.83 0.14 1.64
CA ALA A 69 1.85 -0.31 2.58
C ALA A 69 1.76 -1.82 2.77
N ARG A 70 2.87 -2.40 3.20
CA ARG A 70 2.95 -3.83 3.51
C ARG A 70 2.72 -4.05 4.99
N ASN A 71 2.40 -5.29 5.35
CA ASN A 71 2.39 -5.70 6.74
C ASN A 71 3.77 -5.45 7.39
N ASN A 72 3.79 -4.93 8.59
CA ASN A 72 4.97 -4.52 9.37
C ASN A 72 5.67 -3.23 8.87
N ASP A 73 5.14 -2.55 7.86
CA ASP A 73 5.64 -1.24 7.49
C ASP A 73 5.31 -0.21 8.57
N VAL A 74 6.14 0.82 8.68
CA VAL A 74 5.93 1.92 9.60
C VAL A 74 5.43 3.13 8.83
N LEU A 75 4.29 3.68 9.24
CA LEU A 75 3.75 4.92 8.71
C LEU A 75 4.22 6.09 9.56
N ILE A 76 4.74 7.13 8.90
CA ILE A 76 5.19 8.35 9.54
C ILE A 76 4.17 9.45 9.27
N PHE A 77 3.60 9.98 10.34
CA PHE A 77 2.62 11.07 10.28
C PHE A 77 3.29 12.37 10.74
N SER A 78 3.26 13.38 9.90
CA SER A 78 3.82 14.69 10.22
C SER A 78 2.87 15.81 9.85
N TYR A 79 2.78 16.82 10.71
CA TYR A 79 1.96 17.99 10.51
C TYR A 79 2.67 19.22 11.10
N VAL A 80 2.47 20.37 10.47
CA VAL A 80 3.09 21.63 10.89
C VAL A 80 2.64 21.98 12.30
N GLY A 81 3.61 22.21 13.20
CA GLY A 81 3.35 22.56 14.59
C GLY A 81 3.04 21.39 15.51
N MET A 82 3.07 20.15 15.01
CA MET A 82 2.84 18.94 15.79
C MET A 82 4.02 17.99 15.74
N ASN A 83 4.13 17.14 16.76
CA ASN A 83 5.18 16.13 16.82
C ASN A 83 4.92 15.03 15.79
N THR A 84 5.98 14.60 15.10
CA THR A 84 5.93 13.48 14.19
C THR A 84 5.64 12.18 14.94
N GLN A 85 4.73 11.36 14.42
CA GLN A 85 4.37 10.07 15.01
C GLN A 85 4.65 8.93 14.03
N ASP A 86 5.19 7.84 14.57
CA ASP A 86 5.45 6.62 13.82
C ASP A 86 4.46 5.54 14.26
N ILE A 87 3.75 4.94 13.32
CA ILE A 87 2.77 3.89 13.60
C ILE A 87 3.08 2.68 12.75
N LYS A 88 3.25 1.52 13.39
CA LYS A 88 3.48 0.25 12.71
C LYS A 88 2.18 -0.35 12.22
N VAL A 89 2.17 -0.78 10.96
CA VAL A 89 1.04 -1.47 10.35
C VAL A 89 1.03 -2.94 10.81
N ASN A 90 -0.01 -3.34 11.54
CA ASN A 90 -0.22 -4.70 12.01
C ASN A 90 -1.48 -5.28 11.39
N ASN A 91 -1.43 -5.75 10.13
CA ASN A 91 -2.57 -6.35 9.43
C ASN A 91 -3.86 -5.50 9.44
N GLN A 92 -3.77 -4.24 9.81
CA GLN A 92 -4.93 -3.35 9.88
C GLN A 92 -5.13 -2.65 8.55
N ARG A 93 -6.32 -2.82 7.98
CA ARG A 93 -6.72 -2.13 6.75
C ARG A 93 -7.24 -0.71 7.01
N PHE A 94 -7.57 -0.42 8.25
CA PHE A 94 -8.04 0.89 8.69
C PHE A 94 -7.35 1.29 9.98
N THR A 95 -6.80 2.49 10.00
CA THR A 95 -6.09 3.04 11.16
C THR A 95 -6.64 4.42 11.49
N SER A 96 -7.00 4.61 12.75
CA SER A 96 -7.36 5.92 13.29
C SER A 96 -6.20 6.46 14.12
N VAL A 97 -5.76 7.68 13.79
CA VAL A 97 -4.60 8.30 14.41
C VAL A 97 -5.02 9.61 15.05
N THR A 98 -4.62 9.82 16.28
CA THR A 98 -4.79 11.10 16.99
C THR A 98 -3.41 11.77 17.14
N MET A 99 -3.27 12.93 16.60
CA MET A 99 -2.04 13.71 16.72
C MET A 99 -2.04 14.66 17.89
#